data_ac96d51cb62a3ecbc37c804aa13fed8a
#
_entry.id   ac96d51cb62a3ecbc37c804aa13fed8a
#
_cell.length_a   1.000
_cell.length_b   1.000
_cell.length_c   1.000
_cell.angle_alpha   90.00
_cell.angle_beta   90.00
_cell.angle_gamma   90.00
#
_symmetry.space_group_name_H-M   'P 1'
#
loop_
_entity.id
_entity.type
_entity.pdbx_description
1 polymer ?
#
loop_
_entity_poly.entity_id
_entity_poly.type
_entity_poly.pdbx_seq_one_letter_code
_entity_poly.pdbx_strand_id
1 'polypeptide(L)'
;SDVCSSDLKLTHCGLYGIDCSMKTLASVYDLDTINYYAQINFTGFETLIDQIGGVTVNSEQAFSSSMDSYKFSKGPNELNGEEALAYARERHNLPDGDNGRGRHQMDLISAVIDKMTNSTALLTNYSGILDSLEGMISMDFKSSDISSLINMQLSEGGSWNIKSFAVTGQGTKKTTYSMPIQKVYVTIPDESSVEHAKQLIQKVMNGETITDDDLK
;
A
#
# COMPACT_ATOMS: atom_id res chain seq x y z
N SER A 1 -0.49 29.90 1.83
CA SER A 1 -0.02 28.80 0.97
C SER A 1 -0.35 27.49 1.65
N ASP A 2 -0.99 26.61 0.93
CA ASP A 2 -1.41 25.31 1.45
C ASP A 2 -0.16 24.45 1.67
N VAL A 3 0.21 24.23 2.92
CA VAL A 3 1.40 23.49 3.34
C VAL A 3 1.46 22.08 2.72
N CYS A 4 0.32 21.57 2.32
CA CYS A 4 0.16 20.19 1.83
C CYS A 4 0.36 20.05 0.31
N SER A 5 0.75 21.09 -0.43
CA SER A 5 0.68 21.06 -1.88
C SER A 5 1.98 21.05 -2.67
N SER A 6 3.18 21.36 -2.13
CA SER A 6 4.34 21.45 -3.02
C SER A 6 5.73 21.14 -2.44
N ASP A 7 6.01 21.47 -1.19
CA ASP A 7 7.39 21.39 -0.68
C ASP A 7 7.58 20.41 0.49
N LEU A 8 6.57 19.56 0.72
CA LEU A 8 6.61 18.52 1.74
C LEU A 8 7.22 17.23 1.16
N LYS A 9 8.11 16.62 1.93
CA LYS A 9 8.41 15.22 1.70
C LYS A 9 7.15 14.40 2.01
N LEU A 10 6.67 13.57 1.10
CA LEU A 10 5.41 12.81 1.24
C LEU A 10 5.31 12.07 2.58
N THR A 11 6.41 11.46 3.06
CA THR A 11 6.44 10.82 4.37
C THR A 11 6.24 11.78 5.55
N HIS A 12 6.47 13.09 5.36
CA HIS A 12 6.23 14.10 6.39
C HIS A 12 4.78 14.59 6.40
N CYS A 13 4.00 14.31 5.36
CA CYS A 13 2.56 14.66 5.32
C CYS A 13 1.80 14.03 6.50
N GLY A 14 2.20 12.82 6.93
CA GLY A 14 1.62 12.15 8.09
C GLY A 14 1.72 12.94 9.40
N LEU A 15 2.69 13.87 9.54
CA LEU A 15 2.80 14.76 10.69
C LEU A 15 1.67 15.81 10.74
N TYR A 16 1.05 16.08 9.59
CA TYR A 16 -0.02 17.06 9.41
C TYR A 16 -1.41 16.38 9.24
N GLY A 17 -1.45 15.07 9.41
CA GLY A 17 -2.67 14.27 9.33
C GLY A 17 -2.95 13.67 7.96
N ILE A 18 -3.96 12.80 7.91
CA ILE A 18 -4.31 12.04 6.70
C ILE A 18 -4.77 12.93 5.55
N ASP A 19 -5.51 13.99 5.85
CA ASP A 19 -6.00 14.95 4.85
C ASP A 19 -4.84 15.60 4.07
N CYS A 20 -3.72 15.87 4.75
CA CYS A 20 -2.54 16.41 4.10
C CYS A 20 -1.93 15.38 3.14
N SER A 21 -1.86 14.12 3.53
CA SER A 21 -1.37 13.05 2.66
C SER A 21 -2.26 12.89 1.43
N MET A 22 -3.59 12.88 1.60
CA MET A 22 -4.56 12.76 0.52
C MET A 22 -4.44 13.94 -0.46
N LYS A 23 -4.42 15.18 0.03
CA LYS A 23 -4.27 16.38 -0.81
C LYS A 23 -2.94 16.40 -1.57
N THR A 24 -1.85 16.00 -0.92
CA THR A 24 -0.54 15.96 -1.56
C THR A 24 -0.51 14.90 -2.68
N LEU A 25 -1.05 13.71 -2.44
CA LEU A 25 -1.15 12.65 -3.45
C LEU A 25 -2.07 13.06 -4.61
N ALA A 26 -3.23 13.67 -4.30
CA ALA A 26 -4.14 14.19 -5.32
C ALA A 26 -3.43 15.22 -6.22
N SER A 27 -2.68 16.15 -5.63
CA SER A 27 -1.89 17.14 -6.38
C SER A 27 -0.78 16.50 -7.25
N VAL A 28 -0.07 15.49 -6.73
CA VAL A 28 0.98 14.79 -7.50
C VAL A 28 0.43 14.08 -8.73
N TYR A 29 -0.74 13.46 -8.59
CA TYR A 29 -1.34 12.64 -9.65
C TYR A 29 -2.45 13.34 -10.44
N ASP A 30 -2.62 14.66 -10.30
CA ASP A 30 -3.65 15.49 -10.96
C ASP A 30 -5.07 14.92 -10.77
N LEU A 31 -5.38 14.49 -9.56
CA LEU A 31 -6.70 14.03 -9.18
C LEU A 31 -7.47 15.19 -8.52
N ASP A 32 -8.75 15.31 -8.81
CA ASP A 32 -9.62 16.29 -8.14
C ASP A 32 -9.67 16.04 -6.63
N THR A 33 -9.76 14.76 -6.24
CA THR A 33 -9.78 14.33 -4.85
C THR A 33 -9.40 12.86 -4.72
N ILE A 34 -8.94 12.46 -3.53
CA ILE A 34 -8.90 11.06 -3.09
C ILE A 34 -10.10 10.87 -2.17
N ASN A 35 -11.01 9.98 -2.51
CA ASN A 35 -12.31 9.84 -1.87
C ASN A 35 -12.28 9.04 -0.57
N TYR A 36 -11.34 8.08 -0.46
CA TYR A 36 -11.29 7.16 0.66
C TYR A 36 -9.86 6.94 1.15
N TYR A 37 -9.73 6.66 2.44
CA TYR A 37 -8.50 6.19 3.03
C TYR A 37 -8.75 5.02 3.98
N ALA A 38 -7.70 4.23 4.17
CA ALA A 38 -7.59 3.28 5.27
C ALA A 38 -6.18 3.38 5.85
N GLN A 39 -6.09 3.53 7.16
CA GLN A 39 -4.84 3.57 7.90
C GLN A 39 -4.86 2.49 8.97
N ILE A 40 -3.83 1.65 9.01
CA ILE A 40 -3.70 0.58 9.99
C ILE A 40 -2.36 0.71 10.73
N ASN A 41 -2.34 0.47 12.02
CA ASN A 41 -1.08 0.39 12.78
C ASN A 41 -0.46 -1.02 12.67
N PHE A 42 0.76 -1.20 13.18
CA PHE A 42 1.48 -2.48 13.04
C PHE A 42 0.75 -3.64 13.72
N THR A 43 0.26 -3.44 14.94
CA THR A 43 -0.52 -4.45 15.66
C THR A 43 -1.80 -4.83 14.92
N GLY A 44 -2.51 -3.83 14.38
CA GLY A 44 -3.69 -4.07 13.56
C GLY A 44 -3.36 -4.84 12.27
N PHE A 45 -2.24 -4.54 11.64
CA PHE A 45 -1.80 -5.28 10.46
C PHE A 45 -1.51 -6.75 10.79
N GLU A 46 -0.76 -7.03 11.87
CA GLU A 46 -0.53 -8.40 12.35
C GLU A 46 -1.85 -9.12 12.66
N THR A 47 -2.74 -8.45 13.41
CA THR A 47 -4.06 -8.97 13.74
C THR A 47 -4.89 -9.28 12.49
N LEU A 48 -4.90 -8.39 11.49
CA LEU A 48 -5.61 -8.61 10.23
C LEU A 48 -5.12 -9.88 9.53
N ILE A 49 -3.80 -10.03 9.38
CA ILE A 49 -3.21 -11.20 8.74
C ILE A 49 -3.58 -12.49 9.46
N ASP A 50 -3.52 -12.50 10.79
CA ASP A 50 -3.87 -13.67 11.59
C ASP A 50 -5.37 -14.00 11.51
N GLN A 51 -6.24 -12.98 11.54
CA GLN A 51 -7.69 -13.14 11.42
C GLN A 51 -8.14 -13.74 10.08
N ILE A 52 -7.42 -13.43 8.99
CA ILE A 52 -7.69 -14.04 7.69
C ILE A 52 -6.99 -15.39 7.49
N GLY A 53 -6.28 -15.89 8.51
CA GLY A 53 -5.58 -17.18 8.48
C GLY A 53 -4.27 -17.16 7.70
N GLY A 54 -3.52 -16.07 7.80
CA GLY A 54 -2.24 -15.86 7.12
C GLY A 54 -2.40 -15.51 5.64
N VAL A 55 -1.29 -15.16 5.00
CA VAL A 55 -1.21 -14.89 3.56
C VAL A 55 -0.04 -15.62 2.93
N THR A 56 -0.11 -15.87 1.62
CA THR A 56 1.00 -16.42 0.85
C THR A 56 1.51 -15.35 -0.09
N VAL A 57 2.80 -15.00 0.02
CA VAL A 57 3.48 -14.08 -0.90
C VAL A 57 4.52 -14.82 -1.72
N ASN A 58 4.78 -14.35 -2.94
CA ASN A 58 5.77 -14.95 -3.82
C ASN A 58 7.01 -14.05 -3.90
N SER A 59 8.03 -14.31 -3.05
CA SER A 59 9.23 -13.49 -2.99
C SER A 59 10.14 -13.72 -4.21
N GLU A 60 10.62 -12.64 -4.82
CA GLU A 60 11.56 -12.70 -5.96
C GLU A 60 12.92 -13.27 -5.57
N GLN A 61 13.30 -13.19 -4.30
CA GLN A 61 14.60 -13.62 -3.77
C GLN A 61 14.50 -14.13 -2.33
N ALA A 62 15.52 -14.90 -1.92
CA ALA A 62 15.66 -15.26 -0.53
C ALA A 62 16.33 -14.13 0.25
N PHE A 63 15.85 -13.84 1.45
CA PHE A 63 16.45 -12.85 2.36
C PHE A 63 16.11 -13.17 3.83
N SER A 64 16.76 -12.45 4.74
CA SER A 64 16.40 -12.48 6.17
C SER A 64 15.98 -11.10 6.62
N SER A 65 15.02 -11.00 7.53
CA SER A 65 14.68 -9.72 8.14
C SER A 65 15.83 -9.25 9.04
N SER A 66 16.07 -7.94 9.02
CA SER A 66 17.12 -7.31 9.83
C SER A 66 16.71 -7.12 11.29
N MET A 67 15.43 -7.14 11.60
CA MET A 67 14.91 -6.83 12.94
C MET A 67 14.60 -8.07 13.76
N ASP A 68 13.97 -9.10 13.16
CA ASP A 68 13.36 -10.22 13.89
C ASP A 68 13.94 -11.58 13.50
N SER A 69 14.99 -11.61 12.68
CA SER A 69 15.70 -12.82 12.23
C SER A 69 14.84 -13.83 11.44
N TYR A 70 13.67 -13.43 10.94
CA TYR A 70 12.87 -14.25 10.04
C TYR A 70 13.60 -14.48 8.72
N LYS A 71 13.41 -15.66 8.14
CA LYS A 71 14.02 -16.05 6.87
C LYS A 71 12.94 -16.32 5.84
N PHE A 72 13.06 -15.68 4.71
CA PHE A 72 12.14 -15.81 3.59
C PHE A 72 12.86 -16.48 2.42
N SER A 73 12.21 -17.45 1.80
CA SER A 73 12.72 -18.17 0.65
C SER A 73 12.37 -17.45 -0.64
N LYS A 74 13.12 -17.66 -1.70
CA LYS A 74 12.66 -17.32 -3.05
C LYS A 74 11.47 -18.21 -3.41
N GLY A 75 10.41 -17.60 -3.97
CA GLY A 75 9.16 -18.28 -4.28
C GLY A 75 8.12 -18.10 -3.17
N PRO A 76 7.16 -19.03 -3.02
CA PRO A 76 6.06 -18.87 -2.09
C PRO A 76 6.51 -18.96 -0.62
N ASN A 77 5.99 -18.04 0.20
CA ASN A 77 6.16 -18.00 1.65
C ASN A 77 4.76 -17.84 2.27
N GLU A 78 4.39 -18.74 3.16
CA GLU A 78 3.19 -18.63 3.98
C GLU A 78 3.55 -17.84 5.23
N LEU A 79 2.85 -16.74 5.48
CA LEU A 79 3.18 -15.77 6.52
C LEU A 79 2.01 -15.60 7.48
N ASN A 80 2.30 -15.67 8.78
CA ASN A 80 1.44 -15.16 9.84
C ASN A 80 1.61 -13.63 10.00
N GLY A 81 0.93 -13.01 10.97
CA GLY A 81 0.97 -11.56 11.17
C GLY A 81 2.36 -11.01 11.43
N GLU A 82 3.13 -11.61 12.35
CA GLU A 82 4.49 -11.17 12.69
C GLU A 82 5.45 -11.33 11.50
N GLU A 83 5.39 -12.45 10.80
CA GLU A 83 6.21 -12.72 9.62
C GLU A 83 5.87 -11.75 8.48
N ALA A 84 4.58 -11.48 8.25
CA ALA A 84 4.12 -10.52 7.24
C ALA A 84 4.60 -9.09 7.57
N LEU A 85 4.57 -8.69 8.84
CA LEU A 85 5.11 -7.40 9.26
C LEU A 85 6.63 -7.32 9.06
N ALA A 86 7.37 -8.37 9.41
CA ALA A 86 8.80 -8.45 9.17
C ALA A 86 9.14 -8.37 7.67
N TYR A 87 8.36 -9.07 6.82
CA TYR A 87 8.45 -9.03 5.35
C TYR A 87 8.21 -7.61 4.81
N ALA A 88 7.15 -6.94 5.27
CA ALA A 88 6.78 -5.58 4.85
C ALA A 88 7.79 -4.50 5.23
N ARG A 89 8.57 -4.72 6.30
CA ARG A 89 9.48 -3.72 6.87
C ARG A 89 10.93 -3.88 6.42
N GLU A 90 11.30 -5.03 5.88
CA GLU A 90 12.69 -5.28 5.48
C GLU A 90 13.12 -4.34 4.34
N ARG A 91 14.31 -3.78 4.48
CA ARG A 91 14.97 -2.95 3.46
C ARG A 91 16.49 -3.09 3.44
N HIS A 92 17.11 -3.42 4.58
CA HIS A 92 18.56 -3.40 4.74
C HIS A 92 19.23 -4.59 4.07
N ASN A 93 18.55 -5.73 4.08
CA ASN A 93 19.02 -6.97 3.45
C ASN A 93 18.45 -7.18 2.03
N LEU A 94 17.86 -6.13 1.44
CA LEU A 94 17.38 -6.14 0.06
C LEU A 94 18.37 -5.39 -0.83
N PRO A 95 18.68 -5.89 -2.04
CA PRO A 95 19.66 -5.28 -2.96
C PRO A 95 19.31 -3.84 -3.34
N ASP A 96 18.03 -3.55 -3.46
CA ASP A 96 17.46 -2.25 -3.86
C ASP A 96 16.76 -1.51 -2.70
N GLY A 97 17.00 -1.97 -1.47
CA GLY A 97 16.66 -1.24 -0.24
C GLY A 97 15.19 -0.83 -0.15
N ASP A 98 14.94 0.46 -0.23
CA ASP A 98 13.61 1.04 -0.06
C ASP A 98 12.62 0.66 -1.17
N ASN A 99 13.09 0.50 -2.40
CA ASN A 99 12.27 0.06 -3.52
C ASN A 99 11.82 -1.41 -3.34
N GLY A 100 12.71 -2.28 -2.84
CA GLY A 100 12.38 -3.66 -2.50
C GLY A 100 11.31 -3.73 -1.41
N ARG A 101 11.44 -2.90 -0.37
CA ARG A 101 10.41 -2.77 0.67
C ARG A 101 9.06 -2.36 0.08
N GLY A 102 9.05 -1.40 -0.85
CA GLY A 102 7.82 -0.99 -1.52
C GLY A 102 7.16 -2.14 -2.28
N ARG A 103 7.93 -2.96 -3.01
CA ARG A 103 7.39 -4.16 -3.67
C ARG A 103 6.82 -5.17 -2.68
N HIS A 104 7.53 -5.48 -1.60
CA HIS A 104 7.05 -6.36 -0.54
C HIS A 104 5.72 -5.90 0.07
N GLN A 105 5.54 -4.59 0.25
CA GLN A 105 4.26 -4.04 0.71
C GLN A 105 3.15 -4.26 -0.30
N MET A 106 3.42 -4.09 -1.59
CA MET A 106 2.43 -4.34 -2.65
C MET A 106 2.11 -5.83 -2.79
N ASP A 107 3.10 -6.72 -2.65
CA ASP A 107 2.88 -8.18 -2.63
C ASP A 107 1.90 -8.57 -1.52
N LEU A 108 2.10 -8.02 -0.32
CA LEU A 108 1.22 -8.26 0.83
C LEU A 108 -0.19 -7.71 0.62
N ILE A 109 -0.33 -6.49 0.10
CA ILE A 109 -1.64 -5.91 -0.22
C ILE A 109 -2.38 -6.81 -1.22
N SER A 110 -1.69 -7.22 -2.28
CA SER A 110 -2.26 -8.13 -3.29
C SER A 110 -2.67 -9.47 -2.67
N ALA A 111 -1.81 -10.06 -1.84
CA ALA A 111 -2.10 -11.34 -1.17
C ALA A 111 -3.30 -11.24 -0.20
N VAL A 112 -3.44 -10.13 0.53
CA VAL A 112 -4.62 -9.88 1.39
C VAL A 112 -5.90 -9.78 0.56
N ILE A 113 -5.87 -8.99 -0.52
CA ILE A 113 -7.04 -8.83 -1.39
C ILE A 113 -7.42 -10.18 -2.01
N ASP A 114 -6.45 -10.92 -2.56
CA ASP A 114 -6.69 -12.24 -3.14
C ASP A 114 -7.27 -13.23 -2.11
N LYS A 115 -6.72 -13.25 -0.89
CA LYS A 115 -7.22 -14.10 0.19
C LYS A 115 -8.65 -13.76 0.56
N MET A 116 -8.98 -12.48 0.69
CA MET A 116 -10.32 -12.01 1.05
C MET A 116 -11.31 -12.27 -0.08
N THR A 117 -11.00 -11.93 -1.31
CA THR A 117 -11.92 -12.00 -2.46
C THR A 117 -12.19 -13.44 -2.91
N ASN A 118 -11.26 -14.36 -2.68
CA ASN A 118 -11.40 -15.78 -3.00
C ASN A 118 -12.00 -16.62 -1.87
N SER A 119 -12.43 -16.02 -0.76
CA SER A 119 -13.00 -16.73 0.39
C SER A 119 -14.38 -16.18 0.76
N THR A 120 -15.44 -16.90 0.38
CA THR A 120 -16.81 -16.56 0.80
C THR A 120 -16.93 -16.46 2.33
N ALA A 121 -16.24 -17.32 3.08
CA ALA A 121 -16.26 -17.31 4.53
C ALA A 121 -15.68 -16.01 5.11
N LEU A 122 -14.56 -15.51 4.57
CA LEU A 122 -13.97 -14.25 4.99
C LEU A 122 -14.84 -13.06 4.57
N LEU A 123 -15.39 -13.07 3.35
CA LEU A 123 -16.29 -12.02 2.87
C LEU A 123 -17.55 -11.94 3.73
N THR A 124 -18.14 -13.06 4.13
CA THR A 124 -19.34 -13.05 4.98
C THR A 124 -19.03 -12.68 6.43
N ASN A 125 -17.81 -12.89 6.91
CA ASN A 125 -17.36 -12.54 8.26
C ASN A 125 -16.63 -11.19 8.34
N TYR A 126 -16.71 -10.33 7.32
CA TYR A 126 -15.96 -9.08 7.28
C TYR A 126 -16.20 -8.17 8.50
N SER A 127 -17.42 -8.13 9.03
CA SER A 127 -17.72 -7.33 10.21
C SER A 127 -16.97 -7.83 11.45
N GLY A 128 -16.90 -9.16 11.66
CA GLY A 128 -16.10 -9.72 12.74
C GLY A 128 -14.60 -9.45 12.61
N ILE A 129 -14.09 -9.40 11.37
CA ILE A 129 -12.71 -9.01 11.11
C ILE A 129 -12.51 -7.52 11.48
N LEU A 130 -13.40 -6.64 11.02
CA LEU A 130 -13.33 -5.20 11.34
C LEU A 130 -13.46 -4.94 12.85
N ASP A 131 -14.35 -5.65 13.53
CA ASP A 131 -14.53 -5.54 14.99
C ASP A 131 -13.23 -5.94 15.73
N SER A 132 -12.50 -6.95 15.24
CA SER A 132 -11.21 -7.34 15.82
C SER A 132 -10.11 -6.29 15.66
N LEU A 133 -10.28 -5.35 14.73
CA LEU A 133 -9.36 -4.26 14.42
C LEU A 133 -9.77 -2.93 15.08
N GLU A 134 -10.77 -2.93 15.94
CA GLU A 134 -11.24 -1.71 16.61
C GLU A 134 -10.10 -1.00 17.33
N GLY A 135 -9.96 0.30 17.10
CA GLY A 135 -8.87 1.14 17.63
C GLY A 135 -7.50 0.94 16.96
N MET A 136 -7.36 -0.03 16.05
CA MET A 136 -6.12 -0.31 15.32
C MET A 136 -6.18 0.13 13.86
N ILE A 137 -7.38 0.33 13.32
CA ILE A 137 -7.64 0.83 11.98
C ILE A 137 -8.42 2.15 12.05
N SER A 138 -8.12 3.06 11.15
CA SER A 138 -8.89 4.27 10.87
C SER A 138 -9.21 4.33 9.39
N MET A 139 -10.47 4.53 9.03
CA MET A 139 -10.93 4.63 7.65
C MET A 139 -12.17 5.51 7.58
N ASP A 140 -12.46 6.04 6.40
CA ASP A 140 -13.66 6.85 6.14
C ASP A 140 -14.68 6.15 5.24
N PHE A 141 -14.48 4.86 4.94
CA PHE A 141 -15.48 4.04 4.28
C PHE A 141 -16.74 3.91 5.14
N LYS A 142 -17.89 4.16 4.54
CA LYS A 142 -19.17 3.85 5.19
C LYS A 142 -19.42 2.34 5.16
N SER A 143 -20.09 1.84 6.18
CA SER A 143 -20.49 0.42 6.24
C SER A 143 -21.30 0.00 5.00
N SER A 144 -22.09 0.92 4.43
CA SER A 144 -22.83 0.71 3.18
C SER A 144 -21.91 0.44 1.98
N ASP A 145 -20.79 1.16 1.90
CA ASP A 145 -19.85 1.05 0.78
C ASP A 145 -19.12 -0.29 0.84
N ILE A 146 -18.67 -0.67 2.05
CA ILE A 146 -18.05 -1.97 2.29
C ILE A 146 -19.04 -3.10 1.97
N SER A 147 -20.28 -3.01 2.47
CA SER A 147 -21.32 -4.01 2.19
C SER A 147 -21.62 -4.13 0.69
N SER A 148 -21.62 -3.02 -0.03
CA SER A 148 -21.84 -3.02 -1.48
C SER A 148 -20.72 -3.72 -2.23
N LEU A 149 -19.45 -3.45 -1.88
CA LEU A 149 -18.29 -4.12 -2.46
C LEU A 149 -18.32 -5.64 -2.20
N ILE A 150 -18.65 -6.04 -0.97
CA ILE A 150 -18.75 -7.45 -0.60
C ILE A 150 -19.87 -8.14 -1.36
N ASN A 151 -21.04 -7.52 -1.45
CA ASN A 151 -22.18 -8.09 -2.20
C ASN A 151 -21.85 -8.20 -3.68
N MET A 152 -21.17 -7.22 -4.26
CA MET A 152 -20.68 -7.29 -5.65
C MET A 152 -19.75 -8.49 -5.81
N GLN A 153 -18.75 -8.67 -4.96
CA GLN A 153 -17.82 -9.80 -5.04
C GLN A 153 -18.52 -11.15 -4.85
N LEU A 154 -19.48 -11.25 -3.93
CA LEU A 154 -20.23 -12.50 -3.72
C LEU A 154 -21.15 -12.83 -4.90
N SER A 155 -21.70 -11.84 -5.61
CA SER A 155 -22.61 -12.04 -6.73
C SER A 155 -21.90 -12.28 -8.06
N GLU A 156 -20.84 -11.54 -8.32
CA GLU A 156 -20.11 -11.58 -9.58
C GLU A 156 -18.96 -12.59 -9.54
N GLY A 157 -18.37 -12.78 -8.38
CA GLY A 157 -17.19 -13.63 -8.20
C GLY A 157 -15.97 -13.09 -8.95
N GLY A 158 -15.03 -13.98 -9.22
CA GLY A 158 -13.83 -13.66 -10.00
C GLY A 158 -12.67 -13.10 -9.18
N SER A 159 -11.50 -13.05 -9.82
CA SER A 159 -10.27 -12.46 -9.26
C SER A 159 -10.11 -11.01 -9.70
N TRP A 160 -9.57 -10.20 -8.82
CA TRP A 160 -9.24 -8.81 -9.13
C TRP A 160 -7.93 -8.75 -9.93
N ASN A 161 -7.91 -7.92 -10.97
CA ASN A 161 -6.68 -7.64 -11.71
C ASN A 161 -5.88 -6.57 -10.96
N ILE A 162 -5.02 -7.01 -10.04
CA ILE A 162 -4.19 -6.12 -9.22
C ILE A 162 -2.86 -5.91 -9.94
N LYS A 163 -2.51 -4.66 -10.19
CA LYS A 163 -1.24 -4.26 -10.79
C LYS A 163 -0.56 -3.24 -9.90
N SER A 164 0.76 -3.32 -9.78
CA SER A 164 1.56 -2.35 -9.05
C SER A 164 2.52 -1.63 -10.00
N PHE A 165 2.68 -0.34 -9.78
CA PHE A 165 3.63 0.50 -10.49
C PHE A 165 4.38 1.37 -9.49
N ALA A 166 5.71 1.35 -9.52
CA ALA A 166 6.55 2.15 -8.65
C ALA A 166 7.06 3.38 -9.40
N VAL A 167 6.71 4.55 -8.92
CA VAL A 167 7.28 5.80 -9.42
C VAL A 167 8.78 5.83 -9.11
N THR A 168 9.60 5.99 -10.13
CA THR A 168 11.06 6.11 -10.01
C THR A 168 11.48 7.53 -9.65
N GLY A 169 12.73 7.69 -9.20
CA GLY A 169 13.27 9.00 -8.89
C GLY A 169 14.71 8.95 -8.39
N GLN A 170 15.30 10.13 -8.21
CA GLN A 170 16.69 10.29 -7.82
C GLN A 170 16.81 10.72 -6.36
N GLY A 171 17.59 9.96 -5.58
CA GLY A 171 17.90 10.27 -4.20
C GLY A 171 18.83 11.45 -4.06
N THR A 172 18.49 12.41 -3.19
CA THR A 172 19.32 13.57 -2.89
C THR A 172 19.10 14.05 -1.45
N LYS A 173 19.86 15.05 -1.02
CA LYS A 173 19.65 15.72 0.27
C LYS A 173 19.21 17.17 0.05
N LYS A 174 17.99 17.48 0.48
CA LYS A 174 17.41 18.85 0.43
C LYS A 174 16.76 19.22 1.76
N THR A 175 16.62 20.52 2.00
CA THR A 175 15.69 21.02 3.02
C THR A 175 14.27 20.82 2.53
N THR A 176 13.35 20.61 3.47
CA THR A 176 11.91 20.46 3.20
C THR A 176 11.16 21.49 4.05
N TYR A 177 9.89 21.72 3.76
CA TYR A 177 9.07 22.63 4.57
C TYR A 177 9.11 22.25 6.07
N SER A 178 8.98 20.97 6.39
CA SER A 178 9.02 20.49 7.77
C SER A 178 10.42 20.44 8.42
N MET A 179 11.48 20.59 7.60
CA MET A 179 12.89 20.60 8.02
C MET A 179 13.67 21.69 7.26
N PRO A 180 13.38 22.98 7.56
CA PRO A 180 13.93 24.11 6.76
C PRO A 180 15.41 24.37 7.03
N ILE A 181 15.95 23.90 8.16
CA ILE A 181 17.34 24.15 8.57
C ILE A 181 18.25 22.96 8.23
N GLN A 182 17.70 21.73 8.27
CA GLN A 182 18.47 20.49 8.08
C GLN A 182 18.14 19.85 6.73
N LYS A 183 19.18 19.50 5.96
CA LYS A 183 19.01 18.70 4.76
C LYS A 183 18.68 17.25 5.13
N VAL A 184 17.55 16.76 4.68
CA VAL A 184 17.12 15.36 4.82
C VAL A 184 17.21 14.65 3.48
N TYR A 185 17.32 13.32 3.52
CA TYR A 185 17.25 12.52 2.31
C TYR A 185 15.84 12.59 1.73
N VAL A 186 15.76 12.89 0.46
CA VAL A 186 14.52 12.92 -0.34
C VAL A 186 14.76 12.22 -1.67
N THR A 187 13.73 11.60 -2.21
CA THR A 187 13.69 11.13 -3.59
C THR A 187 12.91 12.16 -4.40
N ILE A 188 13.54 12.73 -5.44
CA ILE A 188 12.86 13.58 -6.41
C ILE A 188 12.33 12.64 -7.47
N PRO A 189 11.01 12.54 -7.66
CA PRO A 189 10.44 11.65 -8.64
C PRO A 189 10.79 12.09 -10.06
N ASP A 190 10.96 11.14 -10.95
CA ASP A 190 11.13 11.39 -12.38
C ASP A 190 9.79 11.80 -12.98
N GLU A 191 9.74 12.94 -13.65
CA GLU A 191 8.49 13.50 -14.21
C GLU A 191 7.81 12.52 -15.17
N SER A 192 8.57 11.82 -16.02
CA SER A 192 8.03 10.80 -16.93
C SER A 192 7.39 9.62 -16.21
N SER A 193 7.96 9.21 -15.07
CA SER A 193 7.40 8.14 -14.25
C SER A 193 6.13 8.56 -13.53
N VAL A 194 6.05 9.81 -13.06
CA VAL A 194 4.83 10.38 -12.48
C VAL A 194 3.74 10.47 -13.54
N GLU A 195 4.07 10.97 -14.74
CA GLU A 195 3.11 11.07 -15.83
C GLU A 195 2.58 9.69 -16.27
N HIS A 196 3.44 8.69 -16.31
CA HIS A 196 3.00 7.32 -16.57
C HIS A 196 2.04 6.82 -15.49
N ALA A 197 2.34 7.06 -14.20
CA ALA A 197 1.43 6.71 -13.12
C ALA A 197 0.05 7.38 -13.25
N LYS A 198 0.00 8.67 -13.64
CA LYS A 198 -1.25 9.39 -13.92
C LYS A 198 -2.06 8.72 -15.02
N GLN A 199 -1.40 8.32 -16.11
CA GLN A 199 -2.07 7.63 -17.22
C GLN A 199 -2.64 6.27 -16.80
N LEU A 200 -1.91 5.50 -15.98
CA LEU A 200 -2.40 4.24 -15.42
C LEU A 200 -3.63 4.45 -14.53
N ILE A 201 -3.60 5.45 -13.64
CA ILE A 201 -4.73 5.81 -12.79
C ILE A 201 -5.94 6.20 -13.65
N GLN A 202 -5.73 7.05 -14.67
CA GLN A 202 -6.80 7.49 -15.56
C GLN A 202 -7.43 6.34 -16.35
N LYS A 203 -6.64 5.38 -16.82
CA LYS A 203 -7.15 4.16 -17.46
C LYS A 203 -8.08 3.39 -16.53
N VAL A 204 -7.65 3.15 -15.28
CA VAL A 204 -8.48 2.45 -14.29
C VAL A 204 -9.77 3.23 -14.00
N MET A 205 -9.69 4.56 -13.83
CA MET A 205 -10.87 5.41 -13.62
C MET A 205 -11.85 5.38 -14.79
N ASN A 206 -11.37 5.16 -16.00
CA ASN A 206 -12.20 4.98 -17.21
C ASN A 206 -12.76 3.55 -17.35
N GLY A 207 -12.45 2.63 -16.41
CA GLY A 207 -12.88 1.23 -16.49
C GLY A 207 -12.05 0.37 -17.45
N GLU A 208 -10.87 0.85 -17.84
CA GLU A 208 -9.96 0.09 -18.69
C GLU A 208 -9.12 -0.90 -17.86
N THR A 209 -8.78 -2.04 -18.46
CA THR A 209 -7.93 -3.05 -17.83
C THR A 209 -6.45 -2.70 -18.05
N ILE A 210 -5.67 -2.70 -16.97
CA ILE A 210 -4.21 -2.55 -17.03
C ILE A 210 -3.58 -3.90 -17.36
N THR A 211 -2.72 -3.92 -18.38
CA THR A 211 -1.92 -5.08 -18.79
C THR A 211 -0.48 -4.97 -18.31
N ASP A 212 0.30 -6.05 -18.42
CA ASP A 212 1.73 -6.02 -18.07
C ASP A 212 2.55 -5.15 -19.04
N ASP A 213 2.07 -4.92 -20.26
CA ASP A 213 2.70 -4.00 -21.22
C ASP A 213 2.51 -2.53 -20.82
N ASP A 214 1.40 -2.21 -20.17
CA ASP A 214 1.14 -0.86 -19.66
C ASP A 214 2.08 -0.48 -18.49
N LEU A 215 2.76 -1.43 -17.87
CA LEU A 215 3.67 -1.19 -16.72
C LEU A 215 5.13 -0.97 -17.14
N LYS A 216 5.45 -1.08 -18.44
CA LYS A 216 6.81 -0.90 -18.98
C LYS A 216 7.07 0.56 -19.32
#